data_0b9c3e3ab3aa9bad39b65f53fe9ec2b6
#
_entry.id   0b9c3e3ab3aa9bad39b65f53fe9ec2b6
#
_cell.length_a   1.000
_cell.length_b   1.000
_cell.length_c   1.000
_cell.angle_alpha   90.00
_cell.angle_beta   90.00
_cell.angle_gamma   90.00
#
_symmetry.space_group_name_H-M   'P 1'
#
loop_
_entity.id
_entity.type
_entity.pdbx_description
1 polymer ?
#
loop_
_entity_poly.entity_id
_entity_poly.type
_entity_poly.pdbx_seq_one_letter_code
_entity_poly.pdbx_strand_id
1 'polypeptide(L)'
;MKIAILGLGVIGTTYAYAFQKAGHQVEHVLRDSKKSTAPKELSVDLLDGRYHSKGENKHDIYEVHVAEADSEYDFIFLSVRHGFVKEAVETLRKNNIKGTLVFFCNFWNTRKDVQEWAGDYDYILAFPTAGGHMQEDHLDGVLFDHLMLEGEQKAHISNYADLTTLLTSADLKWEVPHDMVEWIWIHMAINAGVTSTAARSGNLENPEELALNLMNSSSELSLAIKAIREALKVVEARGVNLKLYKAELLPYKIPAWIAGKAMKVMFAKNELTRKIMTLHNDKQDIFYCCQSVYQTGQELGVKMPFLEANMKGISI
;
A
#
# COMPACT_ATOMS: atom_id res chain seq x y z
N MET A 1 21.76 8.60 6.29
CA MET A 1 21.38 8.64 4.87
C MET A 1 20.50 9.83 4.62
N LYS A 2 20.45 10.31 3.37
CA LYS A 2 19.56 11.39 2.93
C LYS A 2 18.42 10.80 2.09
N ILE A 3 17.19 10.96 2.54
CA ILE A 3 16.00 10.30 1.99
C ILE A 3 15.02 11.35 1.47
N ALA A 4 14.48 11.13 0.28
CA ALA A 4 13.34 11.91 -0.21
C ALA A 4 12.05 11.09 -0.14
N ILE A 5 10.97 11.75 0.25
CA ILE A 5 9.61 11.23 0.18
C ILE A 5 8.81 12.09 -0.80
N LEU A 6 8.19 11.47 -1.77
CA LEU A 6 7.39 12.22 -2.73
C LEU A 6 5.99 12.51 -2.17
N GLY A 7 5.72 13.78 -1.93
CA GLY A 7 4.47 14.25 -1.32
C GLY A 7 4.46 14.20 0.20
N LEU A 8 3.36 14.65 0.79
CA LEU A 8 3.03 14.59 2.22
C LEU A 8 1.79 13.69 2.42
N GLY A 9 1.77 12.53 1.77
CA GLY A 9 0.72 11.54 1.94
C GLY A 9 0.93 10.70 3.19
N VAL A 10 -0.15 10.06 3.67
CA VAL A 10 -0.16 9.23 4.90
C VAL A 10 0.99 8.22 4.95
N ILE A 11 1.09 7.36 3.95
CA ILE A 11 2.06 6.26 3.92
C ILE A 11 3.49 6.80 3.89
N GLY A 12 3.78 7.72 2.95
CA GLY A 12 5.11 8.32 2.83
C GLY A 12 5.53 9.03 4.12
N THR A 13 4.63 9.79 4.74
CA THR A 13 4.91 10.51 5.98
C THR A 13 5.09 9.57 7.18
N THR A 14 4.36 8.45 7.25
CA THR A 14 4.57 7.43 8.29
C THR A 14 5.98 6.84 8.24
N TYR A 15 6.48 6.50 7.05
CA TYR A 15 7.85 6.02 6.87
C TYR A 15 8.88 7.15 7.07
N ALA A 16 8.58 8.36 6.60
CA ALA A 16 9.41 9.54 6.84
C ALA A 16 9.66 9.76 8.35
N TYR A 17 8.59 9.70 9.14
CA TYR A 17 8.68 9.76 10.60
C TYR A 17 9.58 8.64 11.15
N ALA A 18 9.39 7.40 10.72
CA ALA A 18 10.21 6.28 11.18
C ALA A 18 11.71 6.48 10.84
N PHE A 19 12.02 6.92 9.62
CA PHE A 19 13.39 7.20 9.20
C PHE A 19 14.01 8.40 9.93
N GLN A 20 13.24 9.48 10.16
CA GLN A 20 13.72 10.63 10.91
C GLN A 20 14.03 10.26 12.37
N LYS A 21 13.18 9.45 13.01
CA LYS A 21 13.44 8.93 14.38
C LYS A 21 14.65 7.98 14.43
N ALA A 22 14.99 7.32 13.32
CA ALA A 22 16.22 6.53 13.19
C ALA A 22 17.48 7.39 12.90
N GLY A 23 17.35 8.72 12.86
CA GLY A 23 18.46 9.66 12.69
C GLY A 23 18.84 9.94 11.23
N HIS A 24 17.96 9.64 10.25
CA HIS A 24 18.18 9.98 8.86
C HIS A 24 17.67 11.39 8.53
N GLN A 25 18.31 12.02 7.56
CA GLN A 25 17.82 13.27 6.97
C GLN A 25 16.68 12.93 6.00
N VAL A 26 15.49 13.45 6.25
CA VAL A 26 14.30 13.18 5.44
C VAL A 26 13.72 14.49 4.93
N GLU A 27 13.48 14.55 3.62
CA GLU A 27 12.91 15.73 2.95
C GLU A 27 11.74 15.31 2.07
N HIS A 28 10.72 16.17 1.97
CA HIS A 28 9.55 15.95 1.12
C HIS A 28 9.66 16.70 -0.19
N VAL A 29 9.58 15.97 -1.31
CA VAL A 29 9.47 16.56 -2.63
C VAL A 29 8.02 16.95 -2.88
N LEU A 30 7.72 18.23 -2.91
CA LEU A 30 6.39 18.77 -3.07
C LEU A 30 6.24 19.49 -4.41
N ARG A 31 5.03 19.48 -4.95
CA ARG A 31 4.66 20.34 -6.08
C ARG A 31 4.80 21.81 -5.66
N ASP A 32 5.22 22.70 -6.57
CA ASP A 32 5.46 24.12 -6.28
C ASP A 32 4.27 24.80 -5.59
N SER A 33 3.05 24.46 -6.00
CA SER A 33 1.82 24.99 -5.39
C SER A 33 1.60 24.56 -3.93
N LYS A 34 2.35 23.56 -3.45
CA LYS A 34 2.24 23.06 -2.08
C LYS A 34 3.42 23.41 -1.18
N LYS A 35 4.54 23.84 -1.75
CA LYS A 35 5.75 24.19 -0.98
C LYS A 35 5.51 25.30 0.04
N SER A 36 4.83 26.38 -0.37
CA SER A 36 4.58 27.55 0.50
C SER A 36 3.52 27.30 1.60
N THR A 37 2.70 26.27 1.45
CA THR A 37 1.63 25.92 2.39
C THR A 37 1.93 24.65 3.18
N ALA A 38 3.10 24.06 2.99
CA ALA A 38 3.51 22.89 3.74
C ALA A 38 3.64 23.25 5.23
N PRO A 39 3.07 22.43 6.15
CA PRO A 39 3.30 22.61 7.56
C PRO A 39 4.78 22.41 7.90
N LYS A 40 5.29 23.07 8.92
CA LYS A 40 6.66 22.85 9.42
C LYS A 40 6.74 21.62 10.30
N GLU A 41 5.66 21.28 10.95
CA GLU A 41 5.53 20.15 11.87
C GLU A 41 4.17 19.49 11.68
N LEU A 42 4.12 18.18 11.93
CA LEU A 42 2.88 17.40 11.99
C LEU A 42 2.79 16.73 13.36
N SER A 43 1.62 16.77 13.97
CA SER A 43 1.34 15.89 15.10
C SER A 43 1.13 14.46 14.59
N VAL A 44 1.69 13.48 15.30
CA VAL A 44 1.68 12.08 14.90
C VAL A 44 1.05 11.23 16.00
N ASP A 45 -0.07 10.61 15.68
CA ASP A 45 -0.69 9.54 16.44
C ASP A 45 -0.48 8.23 15.69
N LEU A 46 0.45 7.40 16.16
CA LEU A 46 0.85 6.18 15.46
C LEU A 46 0.60 4.95 16.33
N LEU A 47 -0.17 4.00 15.82
CA LEU A 47 -0.18 2.63 16.35
C LEU A 47 1.01 1.87 15.74
N ASP A 48 2.10 1.82 16.49
CA ASP A 48 3.39 1.27 16.07
C ASP A 48 3.48 -0.22 16.37
N GLY A 49 3.47 -1.03 15.33
CA GLY A 49 3.56 -2.49 15.40
C GLY A 49 4.98 -3.04 15.32
N ARG A 50 6.01 -2.20 15.16
CA ARG A 50 7.40 -2.67 14.96
C ARG A 50 7.94 -3.47 16.14
N TYR A 51 7.53 -3.14 17.35
CA TYR A 51 8.03 -3.76 18.58
C TYR A 51 7.08 -4.78 19.20
N HIS A 52 5.78 -4.62 18.96
CA HIS A 52 4.74 -5.49 19.53
C HIS A 52 3.66 -5.80 18.52
N SER A 53 3.26 -7.07 18.40
CA SER A 53 2.21 -7.51 17.48
C SER A 53 0.82 -6.91 17.76
N LYS A 54 0.60 -6.32 18.94
CA LYS A 54 -0.62 -5.56 19.27
C LYS A 54 -0.51 -4.07 18.93
N GLY A 55 0.69 -3.61 18.62
CA GLY A 55 1.01 -2.19 18.47
C GLY A 55 1.21 -1.47 19.81
N GLU A 56 1.89 -0.35 19.74
CA GLU A 56 2.10 0.60 20.83
C GLU A 56 1.66 1.97 20.34
N ASN A 57 0.84 2.67 21.12
CA ASN A 57 0.41 4.01 20.75
C ASN A 57 1.56 5.00 21.00
N LYS A 58 1.93 5.73 19.95
CA LYS A 58 2.93 6.81 20.00
C LYS A 58 2.23 8.13 19.73
N HIS A 59 2.56 9.14 20.52
CA HIS A 59 2.17 10.52 20.30
C HIS A 59 3.45 11.34 20.19
N ASP A 60 3.66 11.99 19.06
CA ASP A 60 4.92 12.66 18.77
C ASP A 60 4.73 13.81 17.78
N ILE A 61 5.82 14.51 17.47
CA ILE A 61 5.90 15.54 16.44
C ILE A 61 6.88 15.07 15.37
N TYR A 62 6.50 15.25 14.13
CA TYR A 62 7.32 15.05 12.95
C TYR A 62 7.68 16.38 12.32
N GLU A 63 8.98 16.69 12.18
CA GLU A 63 9.46 17.89 11.52
C GLU A 63 9.45 17.70 10.00
N VAL A 64 8.79 18.61 9.29
CA VAL A 64 8.67 18.56 7.82
C VAL A 64 9.74 19.43 7.18
N HIS A 65 10.65 18.79 6.45
CA HIS A 65 11.64 19.47 5.62
C HIS A 65 11.25 19.33 4.15
N VAL A 66 11.27 20.44 3.40
CA VAL A 66 10.92 20.45 1.98
C VAL A 66 12.19 20.40 1.14
N ALA A 67 12.20 19.46 0.18
CA ALA A 67 13.31 19.28 -0.75
C ALA A 67 13.49 20.49 -1.68
N GLU A 68 14.74 20.85 -1.92
CA GLU A 68 15.13 21.87 -2.90
C GLU A 68 15.43 21.21 -4.26
N ALA A 69 15.39 22.01 -5.31
CA ALA A 69 15.85 21.56 -6.64
C ALA A 69 17.35 21.24 -6.61
N ASP A 70 17.81 20.47 -7.61
CA ASP A 70 19.19 20.01 -7.75
C ASP A 70 19.73 19.19 -6.56
N SER A 71 18.81 18.58 -5.77
CA SER A 71 19.18 17.74 -4.62
C SER A 71 19.45 16.30 -5.03
N GLU A 72 20.35 15.66 -4.26
CA GLU A 72 20.69 14.23 -4.40
C GLU A 72 20.37 13.48 -3.12
N TYR A 73 19.80 12.27 -3.27
CA TYR A 73 19.34 11.41 -2.21
C TYR A 73 19.85 9.99 -2.39
N ASP A 74 20.06 9.28 -1.30
CA ASP A 74 20.33 7.85 -1.37
C ASP A 74 19.13 7.09 -1.93
N PHE A 75 17.92 7.44 -1.42
CA PHE A 75 16.66 6.83 -1.85
C PHE A 75 15.55 7.88 -1.96
N ILE A 76 14.65 7.66 -2.93
CA ILE A 76 13.45 8.47 -3.16
C ILE A 76 12.23 7.54 -3.10
N PHE A 77 11.41 7.65 -2.05
CA PHE A 77 10.21 6.84 -1.89
C PHE A 77 9.02 7.48 -2.62
N LEU A 78 8.49 6.75 -3.61
CA LEU A 78 7.30 7.14 -4.38
C LEU A 78 6.05 6.53 -3.75
N SER A 79 5.50 7.20 -2.75
CA SER A 79 4.24 6.82 -2.12
C SER A 79 3.10 7.68 -2.67
N VAL A 80 2.77 7.46 -3.94
CA VAL A 80 1.74 8.21 -4.66
C VAL A 80 0.63 7.28 -5.14
N ARG A 81 -0.56 7.83 -5.38
CA ARG A 81 -1.64 7.06 -6.00
C ARG A 81 -1.24 6.58 -7.39
N HIS A 82 -1.76 5.43 -7.77
CA HIS A 82 -1.45 4.73 -9.02
C HIS A 82 -1.43 5.63 -10.26
N GLY A 83 -2.40 6.51 -10.45
CA GLY A 83 -2.51 7.39 -11.62
C GLY A 83 -1.49 8.53 -11.67
N PHE A 84 -0.73 8.77 -10.59
CA PHE A 84 0.18 9.90 -10.46
C PHE A 84 1.67 9.52 -10.52
N VAL A 85 2.00 8.25 -10.70
CA VAL A 85 3.39 7.76 -10.70
C VAL A 85 4.23 8.44 -11.78
N LYS A 86 3.71 8.51 -13.01
CA LYS A 86 4.41 9.14 -14.13
C LYS A 86 4.65 10.63 -13.88
N GLU A 87 3.62 11.38 -13.48
CA GLU A 87 3.73 12.82 -13.13
C GLU A 87 4.72 13.05 -11.98
N ALA A 88 4.74 12.12 -11.03
CA ALA A 88 5.64 12.14 -9.90
C ALA A 88 7.10 12.04 -10.34
N VAL A 89 7.44 11.09 -11.18
CA VAL A 89 8.80 10.93 -11.73
C VAL A 89 9.17 12.10 -12.64
N GLU A 90 8.23 12.62 -13.43
CA GLU A 90 8.45 13.85 -14.23
C GLU A 90 8.76 15.06 -13.33
N THR A 91 8.12 15.16 -12.17
CA THR A 91 8.40 16.22 -11.19
C THR A 91 9.84 16.12 -10.65
N LEU A 92 10.32 14.89 -10.37
CA LEU A 92 11.72 14.67 -9.96
C LEU A 92 12.69 15.14 -11.05
N ARG A 93 12.45 14.75 -12.31
CA ARG A 93 13.29 15.15 -13.45
C ARG A 93 13.30 16.66 -13.65
N LYS A 94 12.13 17.30 -13.61
CA LYS A 94 11.99 18.74 -13.77
C LYS A 94 12.79 19.52 -12.73
N ASN A 95 12.86 19.03 -11.51
CA ASN A 95 13.60 19.64 -10.40
C ASN A 95 15.05 19.11 -10.28
N ASN A 96 15.53 18.32 -11.24
CA ASN A 96 16.87 17.70 -11.24
C ASN A 96 17.17 16.96 -9.92
N ILE A 97 16.18 16.27 -9.36
CA ILE A 97 16.33 15.48 -8.14
C ILE A 97 16.84 14.09 -8.52
N LYS A 98 17.93 13.66 -7.89
CA LYS A 98 18.61 12.40 -8.18
C LYS A 98 18.55 11.43 -6.99
N GLY A 99 18.59 10.14 -7.27
CA GLY A 99 18.60 9.06 -6.27
C GLY A 99 17.96 7.79 -6.80
N THR A 100 18.04 6.70 -6.05
CA THR A 100 17.37 5.43 -6.38
C THR A 100 15.90 5.52 -6.01
N LEU A 101 15.01 5.22 -6.97
CA LEU A 101 13.56 5.21 -6.76
C LEU A 101 13.12 3.95 -6.01
N VAL A 102 12.37 4.11 -4.95
CA VAL A 102 11.65 3.02 -4.28
C VAL A 102 10.17 3.20 -4.60
N PHE A 103 9.63 2.38 -5.51
CA PHE A 103 8.20 2.38 -5.82
C PHE A 103 7.43 1.78 -4.66
N PHE A 104 6.67 2.60 -3.97
CA PHE A 104 6.01 2.31 -2.70
C PHE A 104 4.50 2.50 -2.84
N CYS A 105 3.92 1.88 -3.87
CA CYS A 105 2.53 2.09 -4.27
C CYS A 105 1.89 0.84 -4.89
N ASN A 106 0.57 0.83 -4.92
CA ASN A 106 -0.24 -0.14 -5.66
C ASN A 106 -0.26 0.19 -7.14
N PHE A 107 -0.19 -0.82 -8.00
CA PHE A 107 -0.43 -0.68 -9.44
C PHE A 107 -0.89 -2.01 -10.05
N TRP A 108 -1.74 -1.90 -11.09
CA TRP A 108 -2.19 -3.05 -11.89
C TRP A 108 -1.42 -3.20 -13.20
N ASN A 109 -0.45 -2.32 -13.41
CA ASN A 109 0.43 -2.25 -14.57
C ASN A 109 1.48 -3.37 -14.57
N THR A 110 2.17 -3.52 -15.70
CA THR A 110 3.24 -4.51 -15.87
C THR A 110 4.60 -3.95 -15.42
N ARG A 111 5.58 -4.82 -15.27
CA ARG A 111 6.96 -4.40 -15.02
C ARG A 111 7.50 -3.48 -16.12
N LYS A 112 7.09 -3.69 -17.36
CA LYS A 112 7.46 -2.83 -18.48
C LYS A 112 6.95 -1.40 -18.29
N ASP A 113 5.71 -1.24 -17.85
CA ASP A 113 5.15 0.08 -17.56
C ASP A 113 5.93 0.79 -16.44
N VAL A 114 6.28 0.06 -15.37
CA VAL A 114 7.09 0.61 -14.27
C VAL A 114 8.47 1.04 -14.76
N GLN A 115 9.10 0.25 -15.61
CA GLN A 115 10.39 0.59 -16.21
C GLN A 115 10.29 1.84 -17.09
N GLU A 116 9.21 1.98 -17.86
CA GLU A 116 8.95 3.18 -18.67
C GLU A 116 8.74 4.43 -17.77
N TRP A 117 8.06 4.28 -16.64
CA TRP A 117 7.90 5.37 -15.66
C TRP A 117 9.23 5.78 -15.03
N ALA A 118 10.02 4.81 -14.57
CA ALA A 118 11.32 5.06 -13.96
C ALA A 118 12.29 5.75 -14.95
N GLY A 119 12.28 5.32 -16.23
CA GLY A 119 13.16 5.85 -17.26
C GLY A 119 14.63 5.63 -16.92
N ASP A 120 15.39 6.73 -16.72
CA ASP A 120 16.84 6.67 -16.46
C ASP A 120 17.19 6.52 -14.96
N TYR A 121 16.19 6.48 -14.07
CA TYR A 121 16.44 6.22 -12.66
C TYR A 121 16.66 4.72 -12.39
N ASP A 122 17.63 4.41 -11.56
CA ASP A 122 17.67 3.12 -10.88
C ASP A 122 16.44 2.98 -9.99
N TYR A 123 15.81 1.79 -9.96
CA TYR A 123 14.59 1.60 -9.17
C TYR A 123 14.47 0.21 -8.57
N ILE A 124 13.72 0.14 -7.49
CA ILE A 124 13.31 -1.10 -6.82
C ILE A 124 11.82 -1.02 -6.48
N LEU A 125 11.16 -2.17 -6.50
CA LEU A 125 9.77 -2.29 -6.07
C LEU A 125 9.71 -2.67 -4.60
N ALA A 126 8.84 -1.98 -3.87
CA ALA A 126 8.50 -2.30 -2.51
C ALA A 126 7.00 -2.06 -2.26
N PHE A 127 6.47 -2.62 -1.18
CA PHE A 127 5.09 -2.41 -0.81
C PHE A 127 4.99 -2.07 0.68
N PRO A 128 4.41 -0.91 1.03
CA PRO A 128 4.29 -0.47 2.41
C PRO A 128 3.21 -1.24 3.15
N THR A 129 3.49 -1.63 4.37
CA THR A 129 2.49 -2.17 5.31
C THR A 129 2.20 -1.10 6.37
N ALA A 130 1.74 0.01 5.91
CA ALA A 130 1.30 1.15 6.70
C ALA A 130 0.04 1.75 6.11
N GLY A 131 -0.72 2.45 6.90
CA GLY A 131 -1.90 3.16 6.46
C GLY A 131 -2.36 4.15 7.50
N GLY A 132 -3.41 4.89 7.20
CA GLY A 132 -3.89 5.88 8.14
C GLY A 132 -4.72 6.97 7.48
N HIS A 133 -4.85 8.07 8.18
CA HIS A 133 -5.52 9.26 7.74
C HIS A 133 -4.64 10.49 8.01
N MET A 134 -4.62 11.43 7.06
CA MET A 134 -3.95 12.72 7.20
C MET A 134 -5.00 13.82 7.16
N GLN A 135 -5.08 14.63 8.21
CA GLN A 135 -5.98 15.75 8.29
C GLN A 135 -5.19 16.99 8.68
N GLU A 136 -5.12 17.97 7.78
CA GLU A 136 -4.35 19.22 7.99
C GLU A 136 -2.90 18.94 8.41
N ASP A 137 -2.57 19.16 9.69
CA ASP A 137 -1.27 18.97 10.31
C ASP A 137 -1.22 17.76 11.26
N HIS A 138 -2.15 16.81 11.13
CA HIS A 138 -2.26 15.64 11.97
C HIS A 138 -2.22 14.35 11.15
N LEU A 139 -1.29 13.44 11.51
CA LEU A 139 -1.17 12.09 10.99
C LEU A 139 -1.71 11.09 12.03
N ASP A 140 -2.83 10.43 11.75
CA ASP A 140 -3.28 9.24 12.49
C ASP A 140 -2.95 7.99 11.66
N GLY A 141 -2.04 7.16 12.13
CA GLY A 141 -1.45 6.08 11.34
C GLY A 141 -1.30 4.76 12.06
N VAL A 142 -1.02 3.75 11.24
CA VAL A 142 -0.60 2.40 11.65
C VAL A 142 0.65 2.05 10.89
N LEU A 143 1.66 1.53 11.58
CA LEU A 143 2.88 1.00 10.98
C LEU A 143 3.09 -0.43 11.45
N PHE A 144 3.18 -1.37 10.52
CA PHE A 144 3.54 -2.76 10.82
C PHE A 144 5.06 -2.93 10.92
N ASP A 145 5.51 -4.07 11.42
CA ASP A 145 6.93 -4.36 11.63
C ASP A 145 7.69 -4.75 10.35
N HIS A 146 7.00 -4.96 9.24
CA HIS A 146 7.59 -5.39 7.99
C HIS A 146 6.98 -4.68 6.78
N LEU A 147 7.67 -4.77 5.66
CA LEU A 147 7.18 -4.38 4.34
C LEU A 147 7.55 -5.45 3.32
N MET A 148 6.97 -5.40 2.13
CA MET A 148 7.41 -6.26 1.04
C MET A 148 8.49 -5.55 0.24
N LEU A 149 9.57 -6.27 -0.11
CA LEU A 149 10.70 -5.73 -0.86
C LEU A 149 11.07 -6.68 -2.00
N GLU A 150 11.34 -6.13 -3.15
CA GLU A 150 11.88 -6.89 -4.28
C GLU A 150 13.23 -7.51 -3.91
N GLY A 151 13.43 -8.78 -4.28
CA GLY A 151 14.68 -9.48 -3.98
C GLY A 151 15.87 -8.89 -4.78
N GLU A 152 17.03 -8.85 -4.15
CA GLU A 152 18.27 -8.30 -4.71
C GLU A 152 18.59 -8.80 -6.13
N GLN A 153 18.34 -10.08 -6.39
CA GLN A 153 18.61 -10.69 -7.71
C GLN A 153 17.71 -10.15 -8.84
N LYS A 154 16.57 -9.55 -8.50
CA LYS A 154 15.60 -8.96 -9.44
C LYS A 154 15.66 -7.43 -9.45
N ALA A 155 16.15 -6.86 -8.37
CA ALA A 155 16.34 -5.42 -8.24
C ALA A 155 17.57 -4.99 -9.04
N HIS A 156 17.39 -4.02 -9.93
CA HIS A 156 18.47 -3.50 -10.75
C HIS A 156 19.07 -2.24 -10.12
N ILE A 157 19.50 -2.35 -8.85
CA ILE A 157 20.13 -1.26 -8.09
C ILE A 157 21.46 -1.72 -7.49
N SER A 158 22.44 -0.83 -7.43
CA SER A 158 23.77 -1.12 -6.87
C SER A 158 23.83 -0.95 -5.35
N ASN A 159 22.89 -0.23 -4.75
CA ASN A 159 22.84 0.15 -3.34
C ASN A 159 21.78 -0.63 -2.52
N TYR A 160 21.51 -1.89 -2.88
CA TYR A 160 20.54 -2.73 -2.17
C TYR A 160 20.91 -2.94 -0.69
N ALA A 161 22.19 -3.11 -0.38
CA ALA A 161 22.68 -3.26 0.99
C ALA A 161 22.43 -1.98 1.83
N ASP A 162 22.54 -0.81 1.22
CA ASP A 162 22.23 0.46 1.90
C ASP A 162 20.74 0.59 2.19
N LEU A 163 19.86 0.17 1.25
CA LEU A 163 18.42 0.14 1.49
C LEU A 163 18.04 -0.76 2.66
N THR A 164 18.61 -1.97 2.72
CA THR A 164 18.35 -2.89 3.83
C THR A 164 18.92 -2.37 5.16
N THR A 165 20.03 -1.64 5.12
CA THR A 165 20.59 -0.94 6.28
C THR A 165 19.66 0.18 6.76
N LEU A 166 19.09 0.97 5.84
CA LEU A 166 18.09 1.98 6.14
C LEU A 166 16.87 1.37 6.84
N LEU A 167 16.31 0.29 6.28
CA LEU A 167 15.16 -0.40 6.87
C LEU A 167 15.47 -0.95 8.27
N THR A 168 16.61 -1.61 8.43
CA THR A 168 17.05 -2.15 9.71
C THR A 168 17.20 -1.06 10.78
N SER A 169 17.77 0.10 10.41
CA SER A 169 17.97 1.21 11.34
C SER A 169 16.66 1.80 11.87
N ALA A 170 15.57 1.66 11.11
CA ALA A 170 14.22 2.09 11.48
C ALA A 170 13.40 0.95 12.11
N ASP A 171 14.02 -0.17 12.50
CA ASP A 171 13.38 -1.37 13.05
C ASP A 171 12.30 -1.96 12.11
N LEU A 172 12.49 -1.82 10.80
CA LEU A 172 11.63 -2.38 9.78
C LEU A 172 12.24 -3.67 9.22
N LYS A 173 11.49 -4.75 9.27
CA LYS A 173 11.79 -6.00 8.59
C LYS A 173 11.27 -5.95 7.16
N TRP A 174 11.66 -6.91 6.33
CA TRP A 174 11.09 -7.05 5.00
C TRP A 174 10.91 -8.52 4.64
N GLU A 175 9.91 -8.76 3.82
CA GLU A 175 9.65 -10.05 3.20
C GLU A 175 9.90 -9.94 1.69
N VAL A 176 10.47 -10.99 1.11
CA VAL A 176 10.82 -11.03 -0.32
C VAL A 176 9.86 -12.00 -1.01
N PRO A 177 8.90 -11.53 -1.80
CA PRO A 177 8.00 -12.41 -2.54
C PRO A 177 8.73 -13.05 -3.73
N HIS A 178 8.12 -14.10 -4.31
CA HIS A 178 8.66 -14.75 -5.50
C HIS A 178 8.85 -13.75 -6.66
N ASP A 179 7.86 -12.91 -6.92
CA ASP A 179 7.95 -11.75 -7.83
C ASP A 179 7.13 -10.61 -7.26
N MET A 180 7.70 -9.40 -7.24
CA MET A 180 7.07 -8.27 -6.58
C MET A 180 5.86 -7.73 -7.36
N VAL A 181 5.90 -7.75 -8.69
CA VAL A 181 4.76 -7.32 -9.53
C VAL A 181 3.59 -8.28 -9.38
N GLU A 182 3.86 -9.59 -9.46
CA GLU A 182 2.84 -10.62 -9.26
C GLU A 182 2.24 -10.56 -7.85
N TRP A 183 3.07 -10.30 -6.85
CA TRP A 183 2.62 -10.14 -5.47
C TRP A 183 1.68 -8.92 -5.31
N ILE A 184 2.03 -7.77 -5.92
CA ILE A 184 1.15 -6.59 -5.93
C ILE A 184 -0.20 -6.91 -6.59
N TRP A 185 -0.21 -7.64 -7.71
CA TRP A 185 -1.47 -8.05 -8.35
C TRP A 185 -2.30 -8.98 -7.47
N ILE A 186 -1.67 -9.93 -6.78
CA ILE A 186 -2.33 -10.81 -5.81
C ILE A 186 -2.92 -9.97 -4.67
N HIS A 187 -2.16 -9.05 -4.12
CA HIS A 187 -2.62 -8.15 -3.07
C HIS A 187 -3.81 -7.29 -3.51
N MET A 188 -3.75 -6.72 -4.71
CA MET A 188 -4.87 -5.98 -5.29
C MET A 188 -6.11 -6.86 -5.52
N ALA A 189 -5.95 -8.10 -5.94
CA ALA A 189 -7.07 -9.04 -6.09
C ALA A 189 -7.72 -9.37 -4.74
N ILE A 190 -6.93 -9.55 -3.69
CA ILE A 190 -7.43 -9.74 -2.32
C ILE A 190 -8.20 -8.49 -1.86
N ASN A 191 -7.62 -7.32 -2.04
CA ASN A 191 -8.25 -6.04 -1.68
C ASN A 191 -9.55 -5.82 -2.47
N ALA A 192 -9.57 -6.10 -3.77
CA ALA A 192 -10.78 -5.99 -4.59
C ALA A 192 -11.93 -6.87 -4.05
N GLY A 193 -11.63 -8.10 -3.63
CA GLY A 193 -12.63 -8.98 -3.03
C GLY A 193 -13.14 -8.48 -1.68
N VAL A 194 -12.26 -7.95 -0.84
CA VAL A 194 -12.60 -7.41 0.49
C VAL A 194 -13.40 -6.11 0.35
N THR A 195 -12.85 -5.12 -0.36
CA THR A 195 -13.42 -3.77 -0.42
C THR A 195 -14.71 -3.74 -1.22
N SER A 196 -14.82 -4.51 -2.32
CA SER A 196 -16.08 -4.63 -3.07
C SER A 196 -17.19 -5.25 -2.24
N THR A 197 -16.87 -6.23 -1.37
CA THR A 197 -17.85 -6.85 -0.49
C THR A 197 -18.30 -5.87 0.60
N ALA A 198 -17.39 -5.11 1.20
CA ALA A 198 -17.74 -4.07 2.16
C ALA A 198 -18.65 -3.01 1.51
N ALA A 199 -18.28 -2.52 0.34
CA ALA A 199 -19.03 -1.48 -0.38
C ALA A 199 -20.45 -1.89 -0.78
N ARG A 200 -20.71 -3.19 -1.00
CA ARG A 200 -22.01 -3.71 -1.39
C ARG A 200 -23.12 -3.44 -0.37
N SER A 201 -22.78 -3.40 0.91
CA SER A 201 -23.74 -3.43 2.01
C SER A 201 -24.08 -2.06 2.61
N GLY A 202 -23.54 -0.95 2.05
CA GLY A 202 -23.76 0.35 2.68
C GLY A 202 -23.42 1.57 1.82
N ASN A 203 -23.40 2.70 2.48
CA ASN A 203 -23.11 3.99 1.87
C ASN A 203 -21.59 4.22 1.82
N LEU A 204 -21.03 4.40 0.62
CA LEU A 204 -19.60 4.73 0.40
C LEU A 204 -19.16 6.06 1.04
N GLU A 205 -20.09 6.89 1.53
CA GLU A 205 -19.74 8.10 2.27
C GLU A 205 -19.20 7.82 3.69
N ASN A 206 -19.41 6.61 4.20
CA ASN A 206 -18.91 6.18 5.51
C ASN A 206 -18.08 4.88 5.40
N PRO A 207 -16.86 4.94 4.85
CA PRO A 207 -16.03 3.75 4.63
C PRO A 207 -15.60 3.06 5.93
N GLU A 208 -15.47 3.80 7.03
CA GLU A 208 -15.17 3.22 8.35
C GLU A 208 -16.28 2.27 8.81
N GLU A 209 -17.53 2.70 8.73
CA GLU A 209 -18.67 1.87 9.08
C GLU A 209 -18.76 0.61 8.22
N LEU A 210 -18.50 0.73 6.91
CA LEU A 210 -18.45 -0.41 6.00
C LEU A 210 -17.38 -1.42 6.40
N ALA A 211 -16.18 -0.94 6.74
CA ALA A 211 -15.10 -1.79 7.22
C ALA A 211 -15.46 -2.49 8.54
N LEU A 212 -16.05 -1.78 9.50
CA LEU A 212 -16.51 -2.33 10.77
C LEU A 212 -17.59 -3.40 10.58
N ASN A 213 -18.59 -3.14 9.72
CA ASN A 213 -19.66 -4.08 9.41
C ASN A 213 -19.11 -5.36 8.79
N LEU A 214 -18.17 -5.25 7.83
CA LEU A 214 -17.49 -6.39 7.23
C LEU A 214 -16.72 -7.20 8.28
N MET A 215 -15.84 -6.55 9.04
CA MET A 215 -14.96 -7.23 10.02
C MET A 215 -15.74 -7.92 11.15
N ASN A 216 -16.92 -7.43 11.49
CA ASN A 216 -17.76 -7.99 12.55
C ASN A 216 -18.74 -9.04 12.05
N SER A 217 -18.82 -9.32 10.74
CA SER A 217 -19.76 -10.27 10.14
C SER A 217 -19.05 -11.46 9.49
N SER A 218 -19.15 -12.66 10.08
CA SER A 218 -18.59 -13.87 9.46
C SER A 218 -19.26 -14.25 8.14
N SER A 219 -20.51 -13.84 7.91
CA SER A 219 -21.22 -14.04 6.64
C SER A 219 -20.67 -13.14 5.55
N GLU A 220 -20.48 -11.86 5.82
CA GLU A 220 -19.89 -10.91 4.87
C GLU A 220 -18.44 -11.28 4.55
N LEU A 221 -17.64 -11.67 5.56
CA LEU A 221 -16.29 -12.18 5.35
C LEU A 221 -16.27 -13.46 4.51
N SER A 222 -17.29 -14.35 4.66
CA SER A 222 -17.41 -15.52 3.80
C SER A 222 -17.74 -15.16 2.34
N LEU A 223 -18.48 -14.09 2.10
CA LEU A 223 -18.71 -13.55 0.76
C LEU A 223 -17.44 -12.90 0.20
N ALA A 224 -16.71 -12.15 1.01
CA ALA A 224 -15.42 -11.60 0.63
C ALA A 224 -14.44 -12.69 0.19
N ILE A 225 -14.34 -13.81 0.91
CA ILE A 225 -13.53 -14.97 0.52
C ILE A 225 -13.92 -15.51 -0.87
N LYS A 226 -15.23 -15.55 -1.19
CA LYS A 226 -15.68 -16.00 -2.53
C LYS A 226 -15.27 -15.01 -3.62
N ALA A 227 -15.45 -13.70 -3.37
CA ALA A 227 -15.03 -12.65 -4.30
C ALA A 227 -13.49 -12.64 -4.49
N ILE A 228 -12.70 -12.80 -3.41
CA ILE A 228 -11.24 -12.95 -3.49
C ILE A 228 -10.84 -14.11 -4.39
N ARG A 229 -11.49 -15.26 -4.27
CA ARG A 229 -11.18 -16.42 -5.12
C ARG A 229 -11.43 -16.16 -6.59
N GLU A 230 -12.45 -15.39 -6.91
CA GLU A 230 -12.74 -14.98 -8.29
C GLU A 230 -11.67 -13.99 -8.79
N ALA A 231 -11.33 -12.99 -7.98
CA ALA A 231 -10.29 -12.04 -8.30
C ALA A 231 -8.90 -12.71 -8.48
N LEU A 232 -8.58 -13.73 -7.66
CA LEU A 232 -7.36 -14.51 -7.83
C LEU A 232 -7.32 -15.31 -9.14
N LYS A 233 -8.47 -15.76 -9.67
CA LYS A 233 -8.52 -16.36 -11.01
C LYS A 233 -8.20 -15.36 -12.11
N VAL A 234 -8.49 -14.08 -11.91
CA VAL A 234 -8.07 -13.02 -12.86
C VAL A 234 -6.55 -12.90 -12.86
N VAL A 235 -5.91 -12.94 -11.69
CA VAL A 235 -4.45 -12.92 -11.59
C VAL A 235 -3.83 -14.17 -12.24
N GLU A 236 -4.43 -15.35 -12.04
CA GLU A 236 -4.00 -16.59 -12.72
C GLU A 236 -4.17 -16.48 -14.24
N ALA A 237 -5.28 -15.92 -14.72
CA ALA A 237 -5.53 -15.70 -16.14
C ALA A 237 -4.58 -14.66 -16.78
N ARG A 238 -3.98 -13.77 -15.98
CA ARG A 238 -2.88 -12.89 -16.39
C ARG A 238 -1.54 -13.60 -16.51
N GLY A 239 -1.47 -14.91 -16.22
CA GLY A 239 -0.27 -15.74 -16.36
C GLY A 239 0.49 -16.00 -15.05
N VAL A 240 -0.01 -15.55 -13.91
CA VAL A 240 0.66 -15.77 -12.60
C VAL A 240 0.45 -17.22 -12.15
N ASN A 241 1.54 -17.88 -11.76
CA ASN A 241 1.48 -19.20 -11.16
C ASN A 241 1.20 -19.09 -9.64
N LEU A 242 -0.08 -19.13 -9.26
CA LEU A 242 -0.51 -19.02 -7.86
C LEU A 242 0.04 -20.12 -6.94
N LYS A 243 0.65 -21.19 -7.46
CA LYS A 243 1.31 -22.21 -6.64
C LYS A 243 2.59 -21.72 -5.98
N LEU A 244 3.20 -20.66 -6.51
CA LEU A 244 4.40 -20.04 -5.96
C LEU A 244 4.10 -19.17 -4.73
N TYR A 245 2.82 -18.81 -4.52
CA TYR A 245 2.31 -17.95 -3.44
C TYR A 245 1.41 -18.74 -2.46
N LYS A 246 1.80 -19.99 -2.15
CA LYS A 246 0.95 -20.89 -1.35
C LYS A 246 0.72 -20.40 0.06
N ALA A 247 1.74 -19.78 0.68
CA ALA A 247 1.67 -19.29 2.05
C ALA A 247 0.62 -18.17 2.16
N GLU A 248 0.70 -17.20 1.29
CA GLU A 248 -0.20 -16.03 1.22
C GLU A 248 -1.65 -16.44 0.90
N LEU A 249 -1.82 -17.47 0.07
CA LEU A 249 -3.12 -17.87 -0.46
C LEU A 249 -3.81 -18.98 0.35
N LEU A 250 -3.13 -19.58 1.32
CA LEU A 250 -3.68 -20.67 2.14
C LEU A 250 -5.02 -20.30 2.82
N PRO A 251 -5.17 -19.09 3.43
CA PRO A 251 -6.43 -18.71 4.07
C PRO A 251 -7.64 -18.71 3.13
N TYR A 252 -7.41 -18.46 1.84
CA TYR A 252 -8.47 -18.40 0.84
C TYR A 252 -8.82 -19.75 0.21
N LYS A 253 -8.09 -20.82 0.51
CA LYS A 253 -8.33 -22.18 -0.03
C LYS A 253 -9.28 -23.02 0.83
N ILE A 254 -9.37 -22.72 2.11
CA ILE A 254 -10.26 -23.43 3.05
C ILE A 254 -11.73 -23.03 2.85
N PRO A 255 -12.73 -23.84 3.22
CA PRO A 255 -14.14 -23.50 3.02
C PRO A 255 -14.48 -22.07 3.48
N ALA A 256 -15.20 -21.31 2.66
CA ALA A 256 -15.40 -19.87 2.89
C ALA A 256 -16.03 -19.55 4.25
N TRP A 257 -16.96 -20.40 4.73
CA TRP A 257 -17.58 -20.21 6.04
C TRP A 257 -16.61 -20.42 7.22
N ILE A 258 -15.59 -21.30 7.05
CA ILE A 258 -14.52 -21.49 8.05
C ILE A 258 -13.59 -20.27 8.00
N ALA A 259 -13.14 -19.89 6.78
CA ALA A 259 -12.28 -18.75 6.59
C ALA A 259 -12.92 -17.44 7.12
N GLY A 260 -14.20 -17.21 6.84
CA GLY A 260 -14.92 -16.04 7.35
C GLY A 260 -15.01 -15.98 8.88
N LYS A 261 -15.23 -17.13 9.54
CA LYS A 261 -15.17 -17.20 11.01
C LYS A 261 -13.77 -16.93 11.56
N ALA A 262 -12.74 -17.52 10.94
CA ALA A 262 -11.35 -17.31 11.34
C ALA A 262 -10.92 -15.84 11.16
N MET A 263 -11.27 -15.22 10.03
CA MET A 263 -11.00 -13.79 9.78
C MET A 263 -11.70 -12.90 10.80
N LYS A 264 -12.96 -13.16 11.15
CA LYS A 264 -13.65 -12.40 12.20
C LYS A 264 -12.90 -12.45 13.54
N VAL A 265 -12.42 -13.63 13.93
CA VAL A 265 -11.63 -13.79 15.17
C VAL A 265 -10.28 -13.06 15.04
N MET A 266 -9.64 -13.14 13.90
CA MET A 266 -8.38 -12.43 13.63
C MET A 266 -8.57 -10.92 13.75
N PHE A 267 -9.57 -10.33 13.09
CA PHE A 267 -9.86 -8.89 13.21
C PHE A 267 -10.22 -8.47 14.64
N ALA A 268 -10.93 -9.32 15.40
CA ALA A 268 -11.27 -9.02 16.79
C ALA A 268 -10.04 -9.00 17.73
N LYS A 269 -8.95 -9.70 17.36
CA LYS A 269 -7.73 -9.84 18.19
C LYS A 269 -6.55 -9.02 17.70
N ASN A 270 -6.56 -8.56 16.45
CA ASN A 270 -5.47 -7.80 15.85
C ASN A 270 -5.88 -6.33 15.66
N GLU A 271 -5.44 -5.50 16.61
CA GLU A 271 -5.75 -4.08 16.63
C GLU A 271 -5.14 -3.32 15.46
N LEU A 272 -3.89 -3.64 15.08
CA LEU A 272 -3.22 -3.07 13.91
C LEU A 272 -4.03 -3.26 12.64
N THR A 273 -4.40 -4.52 12.34
CA THR A 273 -5.18 -4.85 11.15
C THR A 273 -6.58 -4.23 11.20
N ARG A 274 -7.18 -4.15 12.38
CA ARG A 274 -8.49 -3.53 12.56
C ARG A 274 -8.41 -2.02 12.30
N LYS A 275 -7.43 -1.35 12.89
CA LYS A 275 -7.25 0.10 12.74
C LYS A 275 -6.93 0.47 11.29
N ILE A 276 -6.03 -0.23 10.60
CA ILE A 276 -5.71 0.08 9.20
C ILE A 276 -6.93 -0.07 8.29
N MET A 277 -7.79 -1.06 8.53
CA MET A 277 -9.02 -1.26 7.76
C MET A 277 -10.03 -0.12 7.94
N THR A 278 -10.13 0.45 9.13
CA THR A 278 -11.05 1.58 9.41
C THR A 278 -10.51 2.92 8.90
N LEU A 279 -9.21 3.09 8.88
CA LEU A 279 -8.56 4.32 8.40
C LEU A 279 -8.43 4.39 6.87
N HIS A 280 -8.55 3.25 6.15
CA HIS A 280 -8.47 3.24 4.69
C HIS A 280 -9.77 3.76 4.08
N ASN A 281 -9.82 5.06 3.80
CA ASN A 281 -11.01 5.76 3.32
C ASN A 281 -10.84 6.43 1.94
N ASP A 282 -9.73 6.20 1.24
CA ASP A 282 -9.53 6.73 -0.11
C ASP A 282 -10.38 5.98 -1.14
N LYS A 283 -11.54 6.59 -1.46
CA LYS A 283 -12.48 6.04 -2.44
C LYS A 283 -11.85 5.80 -3.81
N GLN A 284 -10.90 6.64 -4.23
CA GLN A 284 -10.26 6.52 -5.54
C GLN A 284 -9.36 5.29 -5.61
N ASP A 285 -8.61 4.98 -4.55
CA ASP A 285 -7.79 3.78 -4.48
C ASP A 285 -8.64 2.51 -4.40
N ILE A 286 -9.73 2.53 -3.62
CA ILE A 286 -10.71 1.44 -3.56
C ILE A 286 -11.29 1.18 -4.96
N PHE A 287 -11.71 2.24 -5.63
CA PHE A 287 -12.25 2.19 -6.99
C PHE A 287 -11.27 1.58 -7.97
N TYR A 288 -10.07 2.11 -8.01
CA TYR A 288 -9.02 1.64 -8.92
C TYR A 288 -8.76 0.15 -8.74
N CYS A 289 -8.61 -0.29 -7.50
CA CYS A 289 -8.36 -1.69 -7.19
C CYS A 289 -9.49 -2.61 -7.70
N CYS A 290 -10.73 -2.29 -7.33
CA CYS A 290 -11.89 -3.09 -7.72
C CYS A 290 -12.12 -3.07 -9.23
N GLN A 291 -12.05 -1.90 -9.85
CA GLN A 291 -12.33 -1.72 -11.27
C GLN A 291 -11.26 -2.37 -12.14
N SER A 292 -9.98 -2.20 -11.80
CA SER A 292 -8.88 -2.82 -12.56
C SER A 292 -8.99 -4.35 -12.60
N VAL A 293 -9.24 -4.97 -11.46
CA VAL A 293 -9.40 -6.43 -11.38
C VAL A 293 -10.65 -6.88 -12.13
N TYR A 294 -11.78 -6.19 -11.94
CA TYR A 294 -13.04 -6.56 -12.57
C TYR A 294 -13.00 -6.44 -14.10
N GLN A 295 -12.52 -5.30 -14.63
CA GLN A 295 -12.40 -5.09 -16.08
C GLN A 295 -11.47 -6.11 -16.72
N THR A 296 -10.29 -6.33 -16.13
CA THR A 296 -9.36 -7.36 -16.64
C THR A 296 -9.99 -8.74 -16.63
N GLY A 297 -10.78 -9.07 -15.60
CA GLY A 297 -11.49 -10.33 -15.55
C GLY A 297 -12.55 -10.48 -16.65
N GLN A 298 -13.27 -9.40 -16.99
CA GLN A 298 -14.20 -9.38 -18.13
C GLN A 298 -13.47 -9.57 -19.48
N GLU A 299 -12.38 -8.84 -19.70
CA GLU A 299 -11.54 -8.94 -20.90
C GLU A 299 -10.97 -10.34 -21.12
N LEU A 300 -10.57 -11.01 -20.02
CA LEU A 300 -10.02 -12.38 -20.05
C LEU A 300 -11.10 -13.48 -19.98
N GLY A 301 -12.38 -13.12 -19.94
CA GLY A 301 -13.49 -14.08 -19.89
C GLY A 301 -13.58 -14.88 -18.59
N VAL A 302 -13.07 -14.35 -17.48
CA VAL A 302 -13.12 -15.00 -16.17
C VAL A 302 -14.52 -14.86 -15.56
N LYS A 303 -15.12 -15.97 -15.12
CA LYS A 303 -16.41 -15.93 -14.42
C LYS A 303 -16.26 -15.43 -13.01
N MET A 304 -16.92 -14.32 -12.68
CA MET A 304 -16.80 -13.61 -11.39
C MET A 304 -18.17 -13.21 -10.81
N PRO A 305 -19.12 -14.14 -10.58
CA PRO A 305 -20.48 -13.79 -10.16
C PRO A 305 -20.56 -13.05 -8.83
N PHE A 306 -19.69 -13.34 -7.87
CA PHE A 306 -19.65 -12.62 -6.58
C PHE A 306 -19.06 -11.23 -6.74
N LEU A 307 -17.93 -11.09 -7.42
CA LEU A 307 -17.31 -9.79 -7.68
C LEU A 307 -18.23 -8.88 -8.51
N GLU A 308 -18.86 -9.43 -9.57
CA GLU A 308 -19.84 -8.73 -10.39
C GLU A 308 -21.04 -8.23 -9.58
N ALA A 309 -21.57 -9.06 -8.67
CA ALA A 309 -22.67 -8.66 -7.80
C ALA A 309 -22.26 -7.52 -6.84
N ASN A 310 -21.03 -7.55 -6.36
CA ASN A 310 -20.47 -6.51 -5.47
C ASN A 310 -20.26 -5.19 -6.23
N MET A 311 -19.78 -5.25 -7.48
CA MET A 311 -19.50 -4.06 -8.30
C MET A 311 -20.75 -3.22 -8.58
N LYS A 312 -21.94 -3.80 -8.54
CA LYS A 312 -23.22 -3.05 -8.64
C LYS A 312 -23.42 -2.02 -7.55
N GLY A 313 -22.81 -2.23 -6.37
CA GLY A 313 -22.84 -1.28 -5.26
C GLY A 313 -21.74 -0.21 -5.32
N ILE A 314 -20.81 -0.32 -6.29
CA ILE A 314 -19.65 0.57 -6.45
C ILE A 314 -19.82 1.51 -7.67
N SER A 315 -20.98 1.60 -8.28
CA SER A 315 -21.19 2.57 -9.37
C SER A 315 -21.14 4.01 -8.82
N ILE A 316 -20.29 4.82 -9.46
CA ILE A 316 -20.18 6.28 -9.27
C ILE A 316 -21.31 6.96 -10.01
#